data_207eb18aa58860a5ec81bd7d4b987489
#
_entry.id   207eb18aa58860a5ec81bd7d4b987489
#
_cell.length_a   1.000
_cell.length_b   1.000
_cell.length_c   1.000
_cell.angle_alpha   90.00
_cell.angle_beta   90.00
_cell.angle_gamma   90.00
#
_symmetry.space_group_name_H-M   'P 1'
#
loop_
_entity.id
_entity.type
_entity.pdbx_description
1 polymer ?
#
loop_
_entity_poly.entity_id
_entity_poly.type
_entity_poly.pdbx_seq_one_letter_code
_entity_poly.pdbx_strand_id
1 'polypeptide(L)'
;GLACLGVYQMRQSMQESVELYETSMFDGYQMEIKSQVQGALAVIQSYYDRSQSGELTEEEAQEMARDAVRAMRYRDDASGYLWIDGEDYTLVVHPILTEQEGDNRYDMTDQNGVKVTQNIVAAAQAGGGFNEFYFTKADGVTVAPKLAYSQMFTPWGWAVATGNYVDDMNGQISSMKINIQNNFSKMLIIYGVSAAFILVLALLVSALVGVRITKDIKLVNGNLRQASMGDLRFTVNPSLMKRADEIGTMARSLD
;
A
#
# COMPACT_ATOMS: atom_id res chain seq x y z
N GLY A 1 23.58 5.21 -18.36
CA GLY A 1 22.91 4.41 -19.39
C GLY A 1 21.83 3.49 -18.80
N LEU A 2 21.84 2.21 -19.19
CA LEU A 2 20.80 1.24 -18.87
C LEU A 2 20.51 1.06 -17.36
N ALA A 3 21.55 1.05 -16.53
CA ALA A 3 21.37 0.92 -15.07
C ALA A 3 20.62 2.12 -14.46
N CYS A 4 20.89 3.34 -14.90
CA CYS A 4 20.17 4.53 -14.43
C CYS A 4 18.70 4.50 -14.87
N LEU A 5 18.43 4.03 -16.09
CA LEU A 5 17.06 3.85 -16.59
C LEU A 5 16.30 2.83 -15.77
N GLY A 6 16.92 1.68 -15.44
CA GLY A 6 16.34 0.65 -14.60
C GLY A 6 15.98 1.14 -13.19
N VAL A 7 16.89 1.88 -12.54
CA VAL A 7 16.64 2.49 -11.23
C VAL A 7 15.51 3.53 -11.29
N TYR A 8 15.47 4.32 -12.36
CA TYR A 8 14.40 5.32 -12.57
C TYR A 8 13.02 4.63 -12.72
N GLN A 9 12.92 3.64 -13.61
CA GLN A 9 11.67 2.88 -13.80
C GLN A 9 11.19 2.21 -12.51
N MET A 10 12.13 1.64 -11.76
CA MET A 10 11.84 0.98 -10.49
C MET A 10 11.34 1.98 -9.42
N ARG A 11 11.89 3.19 -9.39
CA ARG A 11 11.42 4.27 -8.51
C ARG A 11 10.03 4.75 -8.89
N GLN A 12 9.75 4.88 -10.18
CA GLN A 12 8.42 5.25 -10.69
C GLN A 12 7.39 4.18 -10.32
N SER A 13 7.68 2.90 -10.57
CA SER A 13 6.79 1.79 -10.19
C SER A 13 6.53 1.72 -8.68
N MET A 14 7.53 2.05 -7.86
CA MET A 14 7.35 2.16 -6.42
C MET A 14 6.37 3.29 -6.04
N GLN A 15 6.49 4.46 -6.66
CA GLN A 15 5.58 5.59 -6.41
C GLN A 15 4.15 5.26 -6.83
N GLU A 16 3.97 4.68 -8.02
CA GLU A 16 2.67 4.21 -8.51
C GLU A 16 2.04 3.17 -7.57
N SER A 17 2.85 2.25 -7.04
CA SER A 17 2.37 1.24 -6.08
C SER A 17 1.91 1.86 -4.75
N VAL A 18 2.61 2.89 -4.26
CA VAL A 18 2.20 3.62 -3.04
C VAL A 18 0.90 4.36 -3.27
N GLU A 19 0.77 5.09 -4.39
CA GLU A 19 -0.43 5.85 -4.73
C GLU A 19 -1.66 4.93 -4.91
N LEU A 20 -1.47 3.80 -5.59
CA LEU A 20 -2.51 2.78 -5.72
C LEU A 20 -2.93 2.21 -4.37
N TYR A 21 -1.98 1.97 -3.47
CA TYR A 21 -2.28 1.48 -2.12
C TYR A 21 -3.06 2.52 -1.31
N GLU A 22 -2.67 3.80 -1.35
CA GLU A 22 -3.38 4.90 -0.69
C GLU A 22 -4.82 5.00 -1.18
N THR A 23 -5.01 5.00 -2.49
CA THR A 23 -6.35 5.05 -3.09
C THR A 23 -7.19 3.83 -2.71
N SER A 24 -6.62 2.64 -2.80
CA SER A 24 -7.30 1.39 -2.42
C SER A 24 -7.70 1.35 -0.95
N MET A 25 -6.83 1.85 -0.07
CA MET A 25 -7.13 1.95 1.37
C MET A 25 -8.28 2.92 1.63
N PHE A 26 -8.24 4.10 1.00
CA PHE A 26 -9.30 5.10 1.14
C PHE A 26 -10.65 4.58 0.64
N ASP A 27 -10.68 3.97 -0.55
CA ASP A 27 -11.87 3.34 -1.12
C ASP A 27 -12.39 2.20 -0.22
N GLY A 28 -11.49 1.39 0.34
CA GLY A 28 -11.81 0.34 1.29
C GLY A 28 -12.49 0.88 2.55
N TYR A 29 -11.98 1.98 3.12
CA TYR A 29 -12.58 2.65 4.27
C TYR A 29 -13.97 3.23 3.95
N GLN A 30 -14.12 3.86 2.79
CA GLN A 30 -15.43 4.36 2.34
C GLN A 30 -16.44 3.22 2.17
N MET A 31 -16.02 2.12 1.56
CA MET A 31 -16.87 0.94 1.37
C MET A 31 -17.26 0.31 2.71
N GLU A 32 -16.33 0.19 3.65
CA GLU A 32 -16.57 -0.32 5.00
C GLU A 32 -17.68 0.47 5.69
N ILE A 33 -17.49 1.79 5.87
CA ILE A 33 -18.44 2.63 6.60
C ILE A 33 -19.81 2.70 5.90
N LYS A 34 -19.84 2.75 4.57
CA LYS A 34 -21.09 2.69 3.81
C LYS A 34 -21.81 1.36 4.03
N SER A 35 -21.11 0.24 3.97
CA SER A 35 -21.71 -1.10 4.17
C SER A 35 -22.25 -1.26 5.59
N GLN A 36 -21.57 -0.73 6.60
CA GLN A 36 -22.05 -0.77 7.99
C GLN A 36 -23.36 0.02 8.16
N VAL A 37 -23.47 1.21 7.58
CA VAL A 37 -24.72 1.99 7.59
C VAL A 37 -25.84 1.24 6.87
N GLN A 38 -25.56 0.66 5.71
CA GLN A 38 -26.57 -0.13 4.98
C GLN A 38 -27.04 -1.36 5.77
N GLY A 39 -26.13 -2.04 6.47
CA GLY A 39 -26.46 -3.12 7.37
C GLY A 39 -27.36 -2.67 8.53
N ALA A 40 -27.05 -1.54 9.16
CA ALA A 40 -27.86 -0.97 10.22
C ALA A 40 -29.25 -0.56 9.73
N LEU A 41 -29.32 0.05 8.53
CA LEU A 41 -30.63 0.39 7.90
C LEU A 41 -31.49 -0.85 7.67
N ALA A 42 -30.91 -1.99 7.27
CA ALA A 42 -31.62 -3.24 7.10
C ALA A 42 -32.16 -3.77 8.45
N VAL A 43 -31.38 -3.64 9.53
CA VAL A 43 -31.83 -3.99 10.88
C VAL A 43 -32.99 -3.07 11.32
N ILE A 44 -32.85 -1.76 11.15
CA ILE A 44 -33.92 -0.79 11.47
C ILE A 44 -35.19 -1.10 10.67
N GLN A 45 -35.04 -1.39 9.37
CA GLN A 45 -36.15 -1.76 8.50
C GLN A 45 -36.90 -2.97 9.03
N SER A 46 -36.21 -3.99 9.55
CA SER A 46 -36.87 -5.19 10.09
C SER A 46 -37.77 -4.88 11.30
N TYR A 47 -37.35 -3.93 12.17
CA TYR A 47 -38.19 -3.49 13.30
C TYR A 47 -39.36 -2.62 12.83
N TYR A 48 -39.14 -1.76 11.84
CA TYR A 48 -40.21 -0.98 11.22
C TYR A 48 -41.27 -1.89 10.60
N ASP A 49 -40.88 -2.93 9.85
CA ASP A 49 -41.82 -3.87 9.25
C ASP A 49 -42.66 -4.60 10.32
N ARG A 50 -42.08 -4.93 11.48
CA ARG A 50 -42.82 -5.54 12.60
C ARG A 50 -43.82 -4.56 13.22
N SER A 51 -43.52 -3.26 13.25
CA SER A 51 -44.49 -2.27 13.69
C SER A 51 -45.65 -2.14 12.68
N GLN A 52 -45.35 -2.15 11.38
CA GLN A 52 -46.36 -2.06 10.32
C GLN A 52 -47.29 -3.32 10.27
N SER A 53 -46.75 -4.48 10.68
CA SER A 53 -47.55 -5.71 10.78
C SER A 53 -48.42 -5.78 12.04
N GLY A 54 -48.24 -4.86 12.98
CA GLY A 54 -48.91 -4.82 14.26
C GLY A 54 -48.35 -5.82 15.30
N GLU A 55 -47.17 -6.39 15.03
CA GLU A 55 -46.46 -7.25 15.99
C GLU A 55 -45.88 -6.41 17.16
N LEU A 56 -45.44 -5.21 16.85
CA LEU A 56 -44.92 -4.23 17.81
C LEU A 56 -45.69 -2.92 17.66
N THR A 57 -45.73 -2.14 18.73
CA THR A 57 -46.04 -0.71 18.60
C THR A 57 -44.86 0.02 17.94
N GLU A 58 -45.11 1.19 17.37
CA GLU A 58 -44.01 1.97 16.77
C GLU A 58 -42.94 2.36 17.79
N GLU A 59 -43.36 2.72 19.01
CA GLU A 59 -42.45 3.04 20.12
C GLU A 59 -41.56 1.87 20.51
N GLU A 60 -42.14 0.65 20.65
CA GLU A 60 -41.36 -0.56 20.92
C GLU A 60 -40.39 -0.88 19.79
N ALA A 61 -40.82 -0.76 18.54
CA ALA A 61 -39.96 -0.99 17.39
C ALA A 61 -38.78 -0.01 17.32
N GLN A 62 -39.03 1.26 17.58
CA GLN A 62 -37.99 2.28 17.65
C GLN A 62 -37.01 2.04 18.80
N GLU A 63 -37.52 1.65 19.99
CA GLU A 63 -36.65 1.34 21.14
C GLU A 63 -35.76 0.14 20.84
N MET A 64 -36.33 -0.95 20.31
CA MET A 64 -35.56 -2.14 19.93
C MET A 64 -34.54 -1.86 18.84
N ALA A 65 -34.89 -1.02 17.85
CA ALA A 65 -33.97 -0.60 16.80
C ALA A 65 -32.81 0.25 17.36
N ARG A 66 -33.09 1.18 18.27
CA ARG A 66 -32.06 1.98 18.98
C ARG A 66 -31.07 1.09 19.71
N ASP A 67 -31.59 0.11 20.47
CA ASP A 67 -30.75 -0.81 21.23
C ASP A 67 -29.91 -1.71 20.33
N ALA A 68 -30.49 -2.20 19.23
CA ALA A 68 -29.76 -2.97 18.26
C ALA A 68 -28.62 -2.17 17.62
N VAL A 69 -28.87 -0.93 17.18
CA VAL A 69 -27.83 -0.06 16.60
C VAL A 69 -26.78 0.31 17.64
N ARG A 70 -27.20 0.60 18.90
CA ARG A 70 -26.26 0.90 20.01
C ARG A 70 -25.31 -0.28 20.29
N ALA A 71 -25.76 -1.50 20.12
CA ALA A 71 -24.97 -2.72 20.33
C ALA A 71 -24.06 -3.07 19.15
N MET A 72 -24.33 -2.54 17.95
CA MET A 72 -23.52 -2.85 16.77
C MET A 72 -22.11 -2.34 16.93
N ARG A 73 -21.14 -3.23 16.76
CA ARG A 73 -19.70 -2.94 16.71
C ARG A 73 -19.10 -3.66 15.52
N TYR A 74 -18.09 -3.06 14.95
CA TYR A 74 -17.32 -3.68 13.85
C TYR A 74 -15.83 -3.43 14.06
N ARG A 75 -14.97 -4.09 13.28
CA ARG A 75 -13.54 -4.27 13.45
C ARG A 75 -13.21 -5.21 14.62
N ASP A 76 -12.04 -5.82 14.54
CA ASP A 76 -11.57 -6.84 15.50
C ASP A 76 -11.42 -6.28 16.92
N ASP A 77 -11.10 -5.00 17.03
CA ASP A 77 -10.96 -4.26 18.30
C ASP A 77 -12.28 -3.64 18.80
N ALA A 78 -13.38 -3.87 18.08
CA ALA A 78 -14.69 -3.28 18.34
C ALA A 78 -14.71 -1.74 18.40
N SER A 79 -13.73 -1.08 17.75
CA SER A 79 -13.62 0.39 17.71
C SER A 79 -14.67 1.07 16.82
N GLY A 80 -15.17 0.33 15.81
CA GLY A 80 -16.23 0.81 14.93
C GLY A 80 -17.60 0.80 15.61
N TYR A 81 -18.35 1.86 15.45
CA TYR A 81 -19.70 2.02 16.02
C TYR A 81 -20.58 2.87 15.11
N LEU A 82 -21.90 2.72 15.29
CA LEU A 82 -22.90 3.54 14.60
C LEU A 82 -23.56 4.52 15.59
N TRP A 83 -24.09 5.60 15.05
CA TRP A 83 -24.96 6.53 15.76
C TRP A 83 -26.13 6.95 14.89
N ILE A 84 -27.14 7.55 15.52
CA ILE A 84 -28.33 8.06 14.83
C ILE A 84 -28.57 9.49 15.27
N ASP A 85 -28.70 10.40 14.30
CA ASP A 85 -29.24 11.73 14.49
C ASP A 85 -30.65 11.80 13.88
N GLY A 86 -31.58 12.46 14.54
CA GLY A 86 -32.89 12.80 13.99
C GLY A 86 -32.77 13.85 12.87
N GLU A 87 -33.76 13.91 11.99
CA GLU A 87 -33.86 14.97 10.97
C GLU A 87 -34.02 16.37 11.61
N ASP A 88 -34.45 16.44 12.85
CA ASP A 88 -34.50 17.63 13.71
C ASP A 88 -33.19 17.93 14.44
N TYR A 89 -32.11 17.18 14.11
CA TYR A 89 -30.77 17.29 14.70
C TYR A 89 -30.66 16.79 16.15
N THR A 90 -31.67 16.11 16.67
CA THR A 90 -31.61 15.47 17.99
C THR A 90 -30.76 14.20 17.95
N LEU A 91 -29.84 14.01 18.91
CA LEU A 91 -29.08 12.78 19.06
C LEU A 91 -30.00 11.66 19.55
N VAL A 92 -30.33 10.71 18.67
CA VAL A 92 -31.22 9.59 18.97
C VAL A 92 -30.49 8.43 19.62
N VAL A 93 -29.30 8.09 19.10
CA VAL A 93 -28.43 7.02 19.63
C VAL A 93 -26.98 7.39 19.46
N HIS A 94 -26.18 7.20 20.50
CA HIS A 94 -24.73 7.26 20.42
C HIS A 94 -24.08 6.34 21.49
N PRO A 95 -23.36 5.28 21.11
CA PRO A 95 -22.89 4.30 22.08
C PRO A 95 -21.79 4.79 23.04
N ILE A 96 -21.18 5.97 22.77
CA ILE A 96 -20.17 6.59 23.62
C ILE A 96 -20.74 7.82 24.34
N LEU A 97 -21.59 8.61 23.67
CA LEU A 97 -22.17 9.85 24.19
C LEU A 97 -23.61 9.62 24.68
N THR A 98 -23.83 8.54 25.43
CA THR A 98 -25.18 8.15 25.90
C THR A 98 -25.85 9.21 26.74
N GLU A 99 -25.08 10.02 27.48
CA GLU A 99 -25.61 11.11 28.29
C GLU A 99 -26.12 12.31 27.48
N GLN A 100 -25.76 12.37 26.18
CA GLN A 100 -26.20 13.43 25.27
C GLN A 100 -27.40 12.98 24.40
N GLU A 101 -27.84 11.75 24.54
CA GLU A 101 -29.03 11.29 23.81
C GLU A 101 -30.26 12.13 24.23
N GLY A 102 -30.97 12.64 23.26
CA GLY A 102 -32.05 13.62 23.43
C GLY A 102 -31.65 15.08 23.25
N ASP A 103 -30.35 15.39 23.25
CA ASP A 103 -29.88 16.76 23.02
C ASP A 103 -29.97 17.14 21.55
N ASN A 104 -30.40 18.37 21.27
CA ASN A 104 -30.37 18.94 19.94
C ASN A 104 -28.95 19.43 19.63
N ARG A 105 -28.37 18.91 18.54
CA ARG A 105 -26.99 19.20 18.13
C ARG A 105 -26.89 20.08 16.89
N TYR A 106 -27.90 20.87 16.59
CA TYR A 106 -27.93 21.75 15.42
C TYR A 106 -26.72 22.67 15.33
N ASP A 107 -26.32 23.27 16.47
CA ASP A 107 -25.18 24.19 16.56
C ASP A 107 -23.81 23.52 16.76
N MET A 108 -23.77 22.19 16.78
CA MET A 108 -22.53 21.46 16.98
C MET A 108 -21.55 21.75 15.84
N THR A 109 -20.35 22.25 16.23
CA THR A 109 -19.23 22.52 15.30
C THR A 109 -17.98 21.79 15.76
N ASP A 110 -17.15 21.41 14.81
CA ASP A 110 -15.80 20.95 15.08
C ASP A 110 -14.84 22.15 15.33
N GLN A 111 -13.56 21.83 15.61
CA GLN A 111 -12.51 22.84 15.85
C GLN A 111 -12.24 23.76 14.65
N ASN A 112 -12.66 23.41 13.45
CA ASN A 112 -12.52 24.20 12.23
C ASN A 112 -13.81 24.96 11.86
N GLY A 113 -14.85 24.87 12.69
CA GLY A 113 -16.13 25.49 12.44
C GLY A 113 -17.06 24.74 11.50
N VAL A 114 -16.75 23.47 11.18
CA VAL A 114 -17.61 22.62 10.38
C VAL A 114 -18.88 22.28 11.15
N LYS A 115 -20.05 22.51 10.56
CA LYS A 115 -21.37 22.19 11.15
C LYS A 115 -21.62 20.68 11.04
N VAL A 116 -21.16 19.93 12.04
CA VAL A 116 -21.06 18.46 11.99
C VAL A 116 -22.43 17.81 11.76
N THR A 117 -23.37 18.03 12.67
CA THR A 117 -24.70 17.38 12.62
C THR A 117 -25.51 17.84 11.42
N GLN A 118 -25.45 19.13 11.07
CA GLN A 118 -26.14 19.66 9.88
C GLN A 118 -25.64 18.97 8.59
N ASN A 119 -24.34 18.79 8.44
CA ASN A 119 -23.76 18.14 7.28
C ASN A 119 -24.12 16.64 7.21
N ILE A 120 -24.13 15.95 8.36
CA ILE A 120 -24.54 14.54 8.45
C ILE A 120 -26.00 14.38 8.00
N VAL A 121 -26.90 15.17 8.57
CA VAL A 121 -28.33 15.12 8.23
C VAL A 121 -28.57 15.50 6.76
N ALA A 122 -27.92 16.56 6.27
CA ALA A 122 -28.04 16.97 4.88
C ALA A 122 -27.56 15.91 3.90
N ALA A 123 -26.42 15.26 4.18
CA ALA A 123 -25.92 14.16 3.35
C ALA A 123 -26.85 12.94 3.39
N ALA A 124 -27.39 12.62 4.57
CA ALA A 124 -28.36 11.54 4.72
C ALA A 124 -29.65 11.80 3.92
N GLN A 125 -30.20 13.00 3.97
CA GLN A 125 -31.39 13.43 3.22
C GLN A 125 -31.17 13.45 1.70
N ALA A 126 -29.94 13.67 1.24
CA ALA A 126 -29.57 13.61 -0.18
C ALA A 126 -29.48 12.18 -0.74
N GLY A 127 -29.82 11.16 0.04
CA GLY A 127 -29.77 9.74 -0.36
C GLY A 127 -28.54 8.99 0.14
N GLY A 128 -27.72 9.65 0.95
CA GLY A 128 -26.49 9.15 1.56
C GLY A 128 -25.25 9.84 0.99
N GLY A 129 -24.28 10.09 1.88
CA GLY A 129 -23.08 10.83 1.51
C GLY A 129 -21.98 10.77 2.58
N PHE A 130 -20.78 11.14 2.14
CA PHE A 130 -19.59 11.21 3.01
C PHE A 130 -19.41 12.64 3.53
N ASN A 131 -18.91 12.72 4.78
CA ASN A 131 -18.58 13.96 5.45
C ASN A 131 -17.24 13.81 6.19
N GLU A 132 -16.45 14.86 6.21
CA GLU A 132 -15.23 14.92 7.01
C GLU A 132 -15.35 16.03 8.06
N PHE A 133 -14.97 15.71 9.28
CA PHE A 133 -14.95 16.62 10.41
C PHE A 133 -13.99 16.11 11.50
N TYR A 134 -13.56 16.98 12.38
CA TYR A 134 -12.79 16.60 13.56
C TYR A 134 -13.70 16.14 14.68
N PHE A 135 -13.36 15.01 15.31
CA PHE A 135 -14.13 14.46 16.41
C PHE A 135 -13.24 13.83 17.47
N THR A 136 -13.70 13.81 18.72
CA THR A 136 -12.97 13.19 19.82
C THR A 136 -13.05 11.68 19.73
N LYS A 137 -11.90 11.01 19.82
CA LYS A 137 -11.81 9.53 19.84
C LYS A 137 -12.43 8.96 21.12
N ALA A 138 -12.55 7.64 21.17
CA ALA A 138 -13.12 6.92 22.32
C ALA A 138 -12.33 7.10 23.63
N ASP A 139 -11.08 7.59 23.57
CA ASP A 139 -10.28 7.95 24.74
C ASP A 139 -10.76 9.24 25.46
N GLY A 140 -11.71 9.97 24.86
CA GLY A 140 -12.28 11.19 25.37
C GLY A 140 -11.37 12.43 25.31
N VAL A 141 -10.16 12.33 24.74
CA VAL A 141 -9.13 13.38 24.74
C VAL A 141 -8.62 13.69 23.35
N THR A 142 -8.30 12.67 22.55
CA THR A 142 -7.69 12.85 21.24
C THR A 142 -8.72 13.31 20.22
N VAL A 143 -8.49 14.48 19.61
CA VAL A 143 -9.30 14.99 18.50
C VAL A 143 -8.59 14.70 17.19
N ALA A 144 -9.27 14.00 16.28
CA ALA A 144 -8.70 13.57 15.00
C ALA A 144 -9.71 13.73 13.85
N PRO A 145 -9.23 13.86 12.59
CA PRO A 145 -10.11 13.93 11.44
C PRO A 145 -10.84 12.59 11.27
N LYS A 146 -12.15 12.65 11.12
CA LYS A 146 -13.05 11.51 10.95
C LYS A 146 -13.75 11.61 9.61
N LEU A 147 -13.66 10.56 8.80
CA LEU A 147 -14.48 10.35 7.61
C LEU A 147 -15.71 9.57 8.04
N ALA A 148 -16.89 10.14 7.81
CA ALA A 148 -18.18 9.53 8.12
C ALA A 148 -19.01 9.33 6.85
N TYR A 149 -19.88 8.33 6.88
CA TYR A 149 -20.96 8.14 5.92
C TYR A 149 -22.28 8.14 6.66
N SER A 150 -23.29 8.80 6.10
CA SER A 150 -24.63 8.85 6.65
C SER A 150 -25.67 8.60 5.58
N GLN A 151 -26.80 7.97 5.96
CA GLN A 151 -27.93 7.72 5.10
C GLN A 151 -29.23 7.74 5.92
N MET A 152 -30.29 8.29 5.32
CA MET A 152 -31.57 8.49 6.01
C MET A 152 -32.42 7.20 6.01
N PHE A 153 -32.96 6.87 7.19
CA PHE A 153 -34.11 6.00 7.32
C PHE A 153 -35.37 6.88 7.38
N THR A 154 -35.93 7.12 6.21
CA THR A 154 -37.01 8.09 6.01
C THR A 154 -38.25 7.87 6.89
N PRO A 155 -38.72 6.59 7.14
CA PRO A 155 -39.94 6.39 7.92
C PRO A 155 -39.91 7.01 9.32
N TRP A 156 -38.72 7.06 9.97
CA TRP A 156 -38.55 7.62 11.30
C TRP A 156 -37.74 8.92 11.33
N GLY A 157 -37.33 9.45 10.18
CA GLY A 157 -36.49 10.65 10.10
C GLY A 157 -35.10 10.45 10.72
N TRP A 158 -34.52 9.23 10.67
CA TRP A 158 -33.26 8.88 11.31
C TRP A 158 -32.09 8.91 10.34
N ALA A 159 -31.17 9.79 10.54
CA ALA A 159 -29.88 9.82 9.86
C ALA A 159 -28.93 8.83 10.55
N VAL A 160 -28.82 7.63 9.99
CA VAL A 160 -27.93 6.58 10.49
C VAL A 160 -26.52 6.84 9.95
N ALA A 161 -25.54 6.87 10.82
CA ALA A 161 -24.18 7.22 10.47
C ALA A 161 -23.14 6.35 11.16
N THR A 162 -21.99 6.22 10.52
CA THR A 162 -20.75 5.71 11.11
C THR A 162 -19.55 6.40 10.49
N GLY A 163 -18.37 6.25 11.08
CA GLY A 163 -17.15 6.83 10.52
C GLY A 163 -15.88 6.36 11.20
N ASN A 164 -14.79 6.45 10.45
CA ASN A 164 -13.47 6.04 10.86
C ASN A 164 -12.52 7.24 10.93
N TYR A 165 -11.53 7.17 11.81
CA TYR A 165 -10.51 8.21 11.92
C TYR A 165 -9.46 8.06 10.82
N VAL A 166 -9.21 9.15 10.10
CA VAL A 166 -8.29 9.20 8.95
C VAL A 166 -6.83 9.03 9.37
N ASP A 167 -6.48 9.44 10.59
CA ASP A 167 -5.12 9.28 11.13
C ASP A 167 -4.76 7.81 11.36
N ASP A 168 -5.72 6.95 11.70
CA ASP A 168 -5.52 5.51 11.81
C ASP A 168 -5.17 4.89 10.44
N MET A 169 -5.85 5.33 9.38
CA MET A 169 -5.54 4.97 8.01
C MET A 169 -4.15 5.49 7.59
N ASN A 170 -3.85 6.76 7.89
CA ASN A 170 -2.55 7.36 7.59
C ASN A 170 -1.39 6.65 8.29
N GLY A 171 -1.60 6.13 9.49
CA GLY A 171 -0.65 5.28 10.20
C GLY A 171 -0.33 4.00 9.46
N GLN A 172 -1.34 3.31 8.92
CA GLN A 172 -1.16 2.10 8.11
C GLN A 172 -0.45 2.40 6.78
N ILE A 173 -0.85 3.47 6.09
CA ILE A 173 -0.20 3.94 4.85
C ILE A 173 1.26 4.27 5.09
N SER A 174 1.58 4.99 6.17
CA SER A 174 2.95 5.35 6.54
C SER A 174 3.82 4.12 6.80
N SER A 175 3.29 3.14 7.51
CA SER A 175 3.97 1.86 7.77
C SER A 175 4.25 1.09 6.47
N MET A 176 3.30 1.08 5.55
CA MET A 176 3.47 0.45 4.23
C MET A 176 4.50 1.18 3.38
N LYS A 177 4.49 2.53 3.36
CA LYS A 177 5.52 3.35 2.68
C LYS A 177 6.93 3.00 3.17
N ILE A 178 7.13 2.91 4.47
CA ILE A 178 8.42 2.53 5.07
C ILE A 178 8.84 1.13 4.62
N ASN A 179 7.93 0.17 4.62
CA ASN A 179 8.21 -1.20 4.18
C ASN A 179 8.59 -1.26 2.69
N ILE A 180 7.88 -0.54 1.83
CA ILE A 180 8.17 -0.44 0.40
C ILE A 180 9.56 0.19 0.19
N GLN A 181 9.87 1.29 0.86
CA GLN A 181 11.17 1.96 0.78
C GLN A 181 12.32 1.07 1.26
N ASN A 182 12.13 0.34 2.35
CA ASN A 182 13.13 -0.60 2.87
C ASN A 182 13.39 -1.75 1.89
N ASN A 183 12.34 -2.32 1.31
CA ASN A 183 12.47 -3.38 0.32
C ASN A 183 13.16 -2.88 -0.96
N PHE A 184 12.82 -1.68 -1.42
CA PHE A 184 13.49 -1.04 -2.55
C PHE A 184 14.98 -0.83 -2.30
N SER A 185 15.35 -0.32 -1.13
CA SER A 185 16.75 -0.13 -0.73
C SER A 185 17.52 -1.46 -0.69
N LYS A 186 16.93 -2.52 -0.14
CA LYS A 186 17.52 -3.87 -0.14
C LYS A 186 17.73 -4.39 -1.57
N MET A 187 16.76 -4.21 -2.47
CA MET A 187 16.90 -4.61 -3.86
C MET A 187 18.04 -3.86 -4.56
N LEU A 188 18.17 -2.55 -4.36
CA LEU A 188 19.28 -1.77 -4.92
C LEU A 188 20.65 -2.28 -4.44
N ILE A 189 20.78 -2.64 -3.16
CA ILE A 189 22.01 -3.22 -2.61
C ILE A 189 22.30 -4.56 -3.28
N ILE A 190 21.33 -5.45 -3.39
CA ILE A 190 21.49 -6.77 -4.02
C ILE A 190 21.93 -6.62 -5.48
N TYR A 191 21.29 -5.73 -6.26
CA TYR A 191 21.68 -5.48 -7.64
C TYR A 191 23.07 -4.85 -7.74
N GLY A 192 23.43 -3.92 -6.85
CA GLY A 192 24.77 -3.32 -6.82
C GLY A 192 25.84 -4.36 -6.52
N VAL A 193 25.63 -5.20 -5.53
CA VAL A 193 26.58 -6.27 -5.15
C VAL A 193 26.71 -7.29 -6.29
N SER A 194 25.60 -7.72 -6.90
CA SER A 194 25.65 -8.69 -8.01
C SER A 194 26.36 -8.13 -9.24
N ALA A 195 26.12 -6.86 -9.59
CA ALA A 195 26.82 -6.18 -10.68
C ALA A 195 28.32 -6.07 -10.43
N ALA A 196 28.73 -5.72 -9.21
CA ALA A 196 30.13 -5.67 -8.80
C ALA A 196 30.81 -7.04 -8.87
N PHE A 197 30.11 -8.10 -8.42
CA PHE A 197 30.59 -9.48 -8.50
C PHE A 197 30.80 -9.92 -9.96
N ILE A 198 29.86 -9.67 -10.84
CA ILE A 198 29.98 -9.98 -12.27
C ILE A 198 31.18 -9.26 -12.90
N LEU A 199 31.37 -7.98 -12.55
CA LEU A 199 32.48 -7.18 -13.06
C LEU A 199 33.84 -7.72 -12.61
N VAL A 200 33.97 -8.09 -11.33
CA VAL A 200 35.17 -8.69 -10.78
C VAL A 200 35.46 -10.04 -11.48
N LEU A 201 34.43 -10.86 -11.66
CA LEU A 201 34.57 -12.15 -12.36
C LEU A 201 35.04 -11.94 -13.82
N ALA A 202 34.45 -10.98 -14.53
CA ALA A 202 34.86 -10.64 -15.91
C ALA A 202 36.32 -10.17 -15.98
N LEU A 203 36.75 -9.34 -15.04
CA LEU A 203 38.14 -8.88 -14.95
C LEU A 203 39.11 -10.04 -14.67
N LEU A 204 38.75 -10.96 -13.78
CA LEU A 204 39.55 -12.16 -13.49
C LEU A 204 39.70 -13.07 -14.72
N VAL A 205 38.58 -13.35 -15.40
CA VAL A 205 38.60 -14.15 -16.62
C VAL A 205 39.43 -13.48 -17.69
N SER A 206 39.27 -12.17 -17.90
CA SER A 206 40.06 -11.37 -18.85
C SER A 206 41.56 -11.41 -18.55
N ALA A 207 41.93 -11.27 -17.28
CA ALA A 207 43.32 -11.35 -16.84
C ALA A 207 43.93 -12.74 -17.09
N LEU A 208 43.20 -13.82 -16.72
CA LEU A 208 43.66 -15.20 -16.95
C LEU A 208 43.85 -15.50 -18.43
N VAL A 209 42.91 -15.08 -19.28
CA VAL A 209 43.01 -15.27 -20.74
C VAL A 209 44.16 -14.42 -21.30
N GLY A 210 44.29 -13.17 -20.88
CA GLY A 210 45.35 -12.26 -21.30
C GLY A 210 46.76 -12.79 -20.96
N VAL A 211 46.97 -13.29 -19.73
CA VAL A 211 48.25 -13.90 -19.32
C VAL A 211 48.56 -15.15 -20.18
N ARG A 212 47.56 -15.99 -20.43
CA ARG A 212 47.74 -17.21 -21.22
C ARG A 212 48.14 -16.90 -22.67
N ILE A 213 47.39 -16.00 -23.30
CA ILE A 213 47.67 -15.59 -24.70
C ILE A 213 49.04 -14.90 -24.78
N THR A 214 49.39 -14.00 -23.88
CA THR A 214 50.69 -13.32 -23.87
C THR A 214 51.84 -14.29 -23.71
N LYS A 215 51.69 -15.29 -22.84
CA LYS A 215 52.71 -16.36 -22.65
C LYS A 215 52.92 -17.15 -23.95
N ASP A 216 51.86 -17.56 -24.59
CA ASP A 216 51.94 -18.36 -25.84
C ASP A 216 52.53 -17.55 -27.00
N ILE A 217 52.16 -16.24 -27.13
CA ILE A 217 52.78 -15.33 -28.11
C ILE A 217 54.25 -15.14 -27.85
N LYS A 218 54.70 -14.99 -26.61
CA LYS A 218 56.13 -14.88 -26.23
C LYS A 218 56.94 -16.13 -26.65
N LEU A 219 56.38 -17.31 -26.46
CA LEU A 219 57.01 -18.56 -26.89
C LEU A 219 57.17 -18.63 -28.41
N VAL A 220 56.13 -18.33 -29.17
CA VAL A 220 56.22 -18.32 -30.65
C VAL A 220 57.21 -17.25 -31.13
N ASN A 221 57.20 -16.05 -30.55
CA ASN A 221 58.12 -14.95 -30.91
C ASN A 221 59.56 -15.33 -30.58
N GLY A 222 59.80 -16.07 -29.45
CA GLY A 222 61.11 -16.57 -29.10
C GLY A 222 61.65 -17.51 -30.18
N ASN A 223 60.84 -18.45 -30.67
CA ASN A 223 61.20 -19.39 -31.71
C ASN A 223 61.47 -18.67 -33.06
N LEU A 224 60.60 -17.69 -33.42
CA LEU A 224 60.81 -16.83 -34.60
C LEU A 224 62.17 -16.11 -34.56
N ARG A 225 62.52 -15.56 -33.42
CA ARG A 225 63.80 -14.87 -33.24
C ARG A 225 65.00 -15.81 -33.38
N GLN A 226 64.94 -17.04 -32.87
CA GLN A 226 65.99 -18.01 -33.09
C GLN A 226 66.16 -18.38 -34.57
N ALA A 227 64.99 -18.65 -35.24
CA ALA A 227 65.02 -18.91 -36.68
C ALA A 227 65.64 -17.75 -37.49
N SER A 228 65.33 -16.49 -37.14
CA SER A 228 65.84 -15.31 -37.84
C SER A 228 67.38 -15.12 -37.64
N MET A 229 67.94 -15.69 -36.59
CA MET A 229 69.38 -15.72 -36.37
C MET A 229 70.10 -16.90 -36.97
N GLY A 230 69.39 -17.76 -37.73
CA GLY A 230 69.93 -18.96 -38.40
C GLY A 230 70.05 -20.17 -37.49
N ASP A 231 69.59 -20.14 -36.24
CA ASP A 231 69.58 -21.28 -35.32
C ASP A 231 68.25 -22.04 -35.44
N LEU A 232 68.24 -23.11 -36.19
CA LEU A 232 67.07 -23.99 -36.46
C LEU A 232 66.99 -25.17 -35.46
N ARG A 233 67.75 -25.15 -34.37
CA ARG A 233 67.75 -26.26 -33.36
C ARG A 233 66.72 -26.08 -32.26
N PHE A 234 65.78 -25.14 -32.40
CA PHE A 234 64.66 -24.98 -31.43
C PHE A 234 63.58 -26.07 -31.66
N THR A 235 62.87 -26.36 -30.59
CA THR A 235 61.70 -27.25 -30.68
C THR A 235 60.45 -26.45 -30.40
N VAL A 236 59.45 -26.53 -31.27
CA VAL A 236 58.15 -25.90 -31.05
C VAL A 236 57.36 -26.66 -30.01
N ASN A 237 56.77 -25.91 -29.04
CA ASN A 237 56.01 -26.54 -27.97
C ASN A 237 54.78 -27.28 -28.53
N PRO A 238 54.65 -28.62 -28.32
CA PRO A 238 53.57 -29.45 -28.87
C PRO A 238 52.15 -28.96 -28.44
N SER A 239 52.01 -28.26 -27.32
CA SER A 239 50.75 -27.72 -26.88
C SER A 239 50.29 -26.53 -27.74
N LEU A 240 51.22 -25.77 -28.30
CA LEU A 240 50.91 -24.67 -29.22
C LEU A 240 50.49 -25.18 -30.60
N MET A 241 51.10 -26.26 -31.06
CA MET A 241 50.73 -26.87 -32.37
C MET A 241 49.32 -27.46 -32.39
N LYS A 242 48.77 -27.87 -31.25
CA LYS A 242 47.39 -28.36 -31.10
C LYS A 242 46.33 -27.26 -31.06
N ARG A 243 46.71 -25.99 -31.01
CA ARG A 243 45.74 -24.89 -31.06
C ARG A 243 45.12 -24.73 -32.43
N ALA A 244 43.82 -24.41 -32.46
CA ALA A 244 43.06 -24.20 -33.70
C ALA A 244 43.01 -22.73 -34.16
N ASP A 245 43.65 -21.81 -33.40
CA ASP A 245 43.70 -20.38 -33.69
C ASP A 245 44.98 -19.94 -34.41
N GLU A 246 45.14 -18.62 -34.60
CA GLU A 246 46.28 -18.02 -35.30
C GLU A 246 47.62 -18.35 -34.64
N ILE A 247 47.66 -18.47 -33.32
CA ILE A 247 48.87 -18.81 -32.56
C ILE A 247 49.29 -20.27 -32.91
N GLY A 248 48.32 -21.17 -33.00
CA GLY A 248 48.57 -22.55 -33.44
C GLY A 248 49.06 -22.65 -34.90
N THR A 249 48.51 -21.83 -35.78
CA THR A 249 48.96 -21.71 -37.17
C THR A 249 50.39 -21.21 -37.26
N MET A 250 50.74 -20.16 -36.51
CA MET A 250 52.11 -19.67 -36.42
C MET A 250 53.09 -20.76 -35.88
N ALA A 251 52.68 -21.47 -34.84
CA ALA A 251 53.49 -22.54 -34.25
C ALA A 251 53.77 -23.66 -35.23
N ARG A 252 52.76 -24.13 -36.00
CA ARG A 252 52.93 -25.16 -37.04
C ARG A 252 53.78 -24.74 -38.23
N SER A 253 53.83 -23.41 -38.53
CA SER A 253 54.66 -22.87 -39.61
C SER A 253 56.12 -22.79 -39.26
N LEU A 254 56.48 -23.00 -38.00
CA LEU A 254 57.85 -22.98 -37.45
C LEU A 254 58.43 -24.39 -37.21
N ASP A 255 57.62 -25.43 -37.29
CA ASP A 255 57.98 -26.81 -37.16
C ASP A 255 58.39 -27.39 -38.52
#